data_50d3c3db37c05f30556725993b4a84d8
#
_entry.id   50d3c3db37c05f30556725993b4a84d8
#
_cell.length_a   1.000
_cell.length_b   1.000
_cell.length_c   1.000
_cell.angle_alpha   90.00
_cell.angle_beta   90.00
_cell.angle_gamma   90.00
#
_symmetry.space_group_name_H-M   'P 1'
#
loop_
_entity.id
_entity.type
_entity.pdbx_description
1 polymer ?
#
loop_
_entity_poly.entity_id
_entity_poly.type
_entity_poly.pdbx_seq_one_letter_code
_entity_poly.pdbx_strand_id
1 'polypeptide(L)'
;EALSIAQPALSRSIRSIEESLQVKLMNRGPRGIELTEYGKILVDYGKIIEANLRFASEEIDELRGSKEGHVNLGVGPFEGFTIAHIAIDRLLDSRPNAQISVIEGDFDELSAKLLVGEIDIMLGPSQLNNTTPGLNTDLLTESRPVLVVRADHPFASLNQVSLKKLSEADWILPPTDARARPRLNNIFIRHGLVPPKGPIEMAPGTAAVALLRRRDLIGMLSRQQISHEIAEGSMKILPVEHDDFVLPMQLTTREFGRLSPACRDMISEIRAVCKEVAGTI
;
A
#
# COMPACT_ATOMS: atom_id res chain seq x y z
N GLU A 1 17.47 -7.64 22.81
CA GLU A 1 17.63 -9.10 23.00
C GLU A 1 17.82 -9.89 21.71
N ALA A 2 17.64 -9.30 20.52
CA ALA A 2 17.64 -10.01 19.23
C ALA A 2 19.01 -10.57 18.81
N LEU A 3 20.14 -10.13 19.32
CA LEU A 3 21.44 -10.52 18.78
C LEU A 3 22.31 -11.38 19.71
N SER A 4 21.93 -11.70 20.93
CA SER A 4 22.77 -12.45 21.90
C SER A 4 24.25 -12.01 21.95
N ILE A 5 24.55 -10.76 21.52
CA ILE A 5 25.88 -10.17 21.44
C ILE A 5 26.08 -9.27 22.66
N ALA A 6 27.21 -9.44 23.35
CA ALA A 6 27.57 -8.57 24.46
C ALA A 6 27.74 -7.11 23.98
N GLN A 7 27.15 -6.16 24.68
CA GLN A 7 27.21 -4.73 24.36
C GLN A 7 28.62 -4.21 24.05
N PRO A 8 29.72 -4.66 24.73
CA PRO A 8 31.07 -4.24 24.38
C PRO A 8 31.52 -4.73 23.00
N ALA A 9 31.06 -5.88 22.54
CA ALA A 9 31.40 -6.41 21.22
C ALA A 9 30.69 -5.61 20.12
N LEU A 10 29.39 -5.32 20.29
CA LEU A 10 28.64 -4.47 19.38
C LEU A 10 29.27 -3.06 19.26
N SER A 11 29.62 -2.46 20.40
CA SER A 11 30.25 -1.14 20.43
C SER A 11 31.61 -1.11 19.70
N ARG A 12 32.40 -2.19 19.80
CA ARG A 12 33.67 -2.34 19.06
C ARG A 12 33.44 -2.46 17.56
N SER A 13 32.46 -3.30 17.14
CA SER A 13 32.14 -3.46 15.72
C SER A 13 31.68 -2.13 15.08
N ILE A 14 30.81 -1.38 15.75
CA ILE A 14 30.37 -0.08 15.26
C ILE A 14 31.56 0.89 15.15
N ARG A 15 32.44 0.95 16.15
CA ARG A 15 33.62 1.80 16.10
C ARG A 15 34.57 1.43 14.96
N SER A 16 34.78 0.13 14.73
CA SER A 16 35.59 -0.34 13.60
C SER A 16 35.02 0.08 12.25
N ILE A 17 33.70 0.06 12.09
CA ILE A 17 33.03 0.55 10.87
C ILE A 17 33.20 2.07 10.74
N GLU A 18 32.98 2.83 11.82
CA GLU A 18 33.20 4.28 11.84
C GLU A 18 34.62 4.66 11.46
N GLU A 19 35.63 3.94 12.00
CA GLU A 19 37.02 4.12 11.68
C GLU A 19 37.37 3.81 10.22
N SER A 20 36.79 2.72 9.68
CA SER A 20 36.97 2.32 8.28
C SER A 20 36.36 3.34 7.31
N LEU A 21 35.18 3.86 7.63
CA LEU A 21 34.46 4.83 6.80
C LEU A 21 34.84 6.28 7.06
N GLN A 22 35.63 6.55 8.14
CA GLN A 22 36.04 7.87 8.60
C GLN A 22 34.86 8.83 8.85
N VAL A 23 33.71 8.32 9.27
CA VAL A 23 32.52 9.08 9.61
C VAL A 23 31.89 8.56 10.91
N LYS A 24 31.12 9.40 11.59
CA LYS A 24 30.29 8.98 12.72
C LYS A 24 28.97 8.47 12.22
N LEU A 25 28.59 7.27 12.67
CA LEU A 25 27.31 6.65 12.34
C LEU A 25 26.25 6.95 13.39
N MET A 26 26.67 7.22 14.63
CA MET A 26 25.77 7.47 15.75
C MET A 26 26.23 8.66 16.58
N ASN A 27 25.26 9.46 17.03
CA ASN A 27 25.42 10.48 18.05
C ASN A 27 24.93 9.94 19.40
N ARG A 28 25.71 10.14 20.46
CA ARG A 28 25.28 9.80 21.83
C ARG A 28 24.88 11.09 22.53
N GLY A 29 23.63 11.18 22.92
CA GLY A 29 23.08 12.34 23.61
C GLY A 29 22.32 11.95 24.88
N PRO A 30 21.85 12.95 25.65
CA PRO A 30 21.09 12.72 26.89
C PRO A 30 19.78 11.94 26.68
N ARG A 31 19.26 11.91 25.42
CA ARG A 31 18.04 11.19 25.05
C ARG A 31 18.30 9.78 24.48
N GLY A 32 19.55 9.32 24.50
CA GLY A 32 19.94 8.02 23.95
C GLY A 32 20.88 8.11 22.75
N ILE A 33 20.79 7.13 21.88
CA ILE A 33 21.60 7.02 20.65
C ILE A 33 20.71 7.39 19.47
N GLU A 34 21.16 8.32 18.65
CA GLU A 34 20.52 8.72 17.39
C GLU A 34 21.45 8.46 16.21
N LEU A 35 20.89 7.98 15.08
CA LEU A 35 21.67 7.79 13.86
C LEU A 35 22.03 9.14 13.24
N THR A 36 23.24 9.25 12.72
CA THR A 36 23.62 10.33 11.79
C THR A 36 23.04 10.04 10.40
N GLU A 37 23.13 10.99 9.46
CA GLU A 37 22.76 10.73 8.06
C GLU A 37 23.58 9.58 7.45
N TYR A 38 24.88 9.48 7.80
CA TYR A 38 25.72 8.35 7.40
C TYR A 38 25.22 7.02 8.02
N GLY A 39 24.79 7.07 9.28
CA GLY A 39 24.23 5.91 9.97
C GLY A 39 22.93 5.43 9.33
N LYS A 40 22.04 6.34 8.93
CA LYS A 40 20.79 6.01 8.22
C LYS A 40 21.09 5.30 6.91
N ILE A 41 21.98 5.86 6.08
CA ILE A 41 22.40 5.24 4.82
C ILE A 41 22.89 3.80 5.06
N LEU A 42 23.79 3.60 6.04
CA LEU A 42 24.31 2.26 6.32
C LEU A 42 23.24 1.28 6.80
N VAL A 43 22.30 1.73 7.61
CA VAL A 43 21.15 0.91 8.06
C VAL A 43 20.27 0.51 6.87
N ASP A 44 19.98 1.42 5.95
CA ASP A 44 19.16 1.12 4.78
C ASP A 44 19.82 0.07 3.87
N TYR A 45 21.11 0.20 3.58
CA TYR A 45 21.88 -0.83 2.87
C TYR A 45 21.95 -2.15 3.66
N GLY A 46 22.07 -2.07 5.00
CA GLY A 46 22.04 -3.24 5.87
C GLY A 46 20.75 -4.04 5.74
N LYS A 47 19.61 -3.38 5.71
CA LYS A 47 18.29 -4.01 5.51
C LYS A 47 18.19 -4.68 4.14
N ILE A 48 18.71 -4.05 3.07
CA ILE A 48 18.76 -4.63 1.72
C ILE A 48 19.61 -5.91 1.72
N ILE A 49 20.77 -5.90 2.36
CA ILE A 49 21.64 -7.06 2.47
C ILE A 49 20.94 -8.19 3.24
N GLU A 50 20.30 -7.89 4.35
CA GLU A 50 19.53 -8.85 5.15
C GLU A 50 18.41 -9.50 4.33
N ALA A 51 17.61 -8.69 3.59
CA ALA A 51 16.58 -9.19 2.70
C ALA A 51 17.14 -10.13 1.61
N ASN A 52 18.27 -9.77 1.00
CA ASN A 52 18.92 -10.62 -0.02
C ASN A 52 19.47 -11.92 0.57
N LEU A 53 20.02 -11.90 1.78
CA LEU A 53 20.48 -13.12 2.46
C LEU A 53 19.29 -14.03 2.80
N ARG A 54 18.18 -13.48 3.26
CA ARG A 54 16.92 -14.23 3.47
C ARG A 54 16.46 -14.89 2.17
N PHE A 55 16.42 -14.17 1.07
CA PHE A 55 16.03 -14.73 -0.24
C PHE A 55 16.95 -15.84 -0.69
N ALA A 56 18.26 -15.71 -0.50
CA ALA A 56 19.23 -16.75 -0.84
C ALA A 56 19.00 -18.02 0.02
N SER A 57 18.73 -17.85 1.31
CA SER A 57 18.39 -18.97 2.20
C SER A 57 17.13 -19.69 1.74
N GLU A 58 16.06 -18.94 1.41
CA GLU A 58 14.80 -19.50 0.92
C GLU A 58 14.95 -20.23 -0.43
N GLU A 59 15.80 -19.73 -1.35
CA GLU A 59 16.13 -20.45 -2.59
C GLU A 59 16.86 -21.78 -2.32
N ILE A 60 17.76 -21.82 -1.35
CA ILE A 60 18.46 -23.05 -0.95
C ILE A 60 17.48 -24.06 -0.33
N ASP A 61 16.57 -23.59 0.52
CA ASP A 61 15.57 -24.45 1.16
C ASP A 61 14.53 -24.98 0.16
N GLU A 62 14.15 -24.20 -0.86
CA GLU A 62 13.34 -24.67 -1.98
C GLU A 62 14.00 -25.83 -2.72
N LEU A 63 15.31 -25.75 -2.99
CA LEU A 63 16.07 -26.85 -3.61
C LEU A 63 16.11 -28.12 -2.74
N ARG A 64 15.91 -27.99 -1.45
CA ARG A 64 15.78 -29.12 -0.50
C ARG A 64 14.33 -29.61 -0.41
N GLY A 65 13.41 -29.05 -1.17
CA GLY A 65 12.00 -29.44 -1.18
C GLY A 65 11.12 -28.73 -0.14
N SER A 66 11.64 -27.73 0.57
CA SER A 66 10.82 -26.90 1.45
C SER A 66 9.88 -26.01 0.63
N LYS A 67 8.64 -25.88 1.10
CA LYS A 67 7.65 -24.92 0.58
C LYS A 67 7.35 -23.80 1.60
N GLU A 68 8.26 -23.59 2.51
CA GLU A 68 8.24 -22.44 3.41
C GLU A 68 8.66 -21.18 2.67
N GLY A 69 8.65 -20.05 3.32
CA GLY A 69 9.13 -18.78 2.81
C GLY A 69 8.42 -17.61 3.47
N HIS A 70 8.98 -16.42 3.30
CA HIS A 70 8.42 -15.21 3.84
C HIS A 70 8.05 -14.24 2.71
N VAL A 71 6.90 -13.61 2.84
CA VAL A 71 6.46 -12.54 1.94
C VAL A 71 6.06 -11.34 2.77
N ASN A 72 6.77 -10.22 2.60
CA ASN A 72 6.40 -8.94 3.18
C ASN A 72 5.69 -8.13 2.09
N LEU A 73 4.36 -8.04 2.18
CA LEU A 73 3.49 -7.41 1.20
C LEU A 73 3.05 -6.04 1.66
N GLY A 74 3.36 -5.00 0.90
CA GLY A 74 2.78 -3.68 1.05
C GLY A 74 1.50 -3.56 0.23
N VAL A 75 0.41 -3.11 0.82
CA VAL A 75 -0.90 -3.01 0.16
C VAL A 75 -1.42 -1.58 0.24
N GLY A 76 -1.63 -0.99 -0.92
CA GLY A 76 -2.30 0.29 -1.06
C GLY A 76 -3.83 0.16 -0.98
N PRO A 77 -4.54 1.29 -0.95
CA PRO A 77 -5.99 1.33 -0.77
C PRO A 77 -6.77 0.74 -1.96
N PHE A 78 -8.08 0.65 -1.78
CA PHE A 78 -9.08 0.20 -2.75
C PHE A 78 -8.93 -1.28 -3.12
N GLU A 79 -8.91 -1.61 -4.42
CA GLU A 79 -8.84 -2.99 -4.91
C GLU A 79 -7.55 -3.72 -4.52
N GLY A 80 -6.53 -2.99 -4.07
CA GLY A 80 -5.32 -3.60 -3.51
C GLY A 80 -5.63 -4.59 -2.39
N PHE A 81 -6.52 -4.25 -1.48
CA PHE A 81 -6.95 -5.14 -0.40
C PHE A 81 -7.69 -6.37 -0.92
N THR A 82 -8.58 -6.19 -1.90
CA THR A 82 -9.35 -7.29 -2.50
C THR A 82 -8.43 -8.28 -3.20
N ILE A 83 -7.49 -7.78 -4.00
CA ILE A 83 -6.53 -8.62 -4.72
C ILE A 83 -5.60 -9.33 -3.75
N ALA A 84 -5.09 -8.61 -2.75
CA ALA A 84 -4.14 -9.15 -1.79
C ALA A 84 -4.72 -10.33 -1.00
N HIS A 85 -5.91 -10.21 -0.41
CA HIS A 85 -6.44 -11.29 0.43
C HIS A 85 -6.74 -12.56 -0.37
N ILE A 86 -7.23 -12.44 -1.61
CA ILE A 86 -7.47 -13.61 -2.48
C ILE A 86 -6.14 -14.25 -2.89
N ALA A 87 -5.13 -13.44 -3.23
CA ALA A 87 -3.82 -13.96 -3.60
C ALA A 87 -3.11 -14.65 -2.41
N ILE A 88 -3.27 -14.11 -1.20
CA ILE A 88 -2.76 -14.72 0.04
C ILE A 88 -3.41 -16.08 0.29
N ASP A 89 -4.73 -16.16 0.20
CA ASP A 89 -5.48 -17.39 0.40
C ASP A 89 -4.99 -18.50 -0.54
N ARG A 90 -4.86 -18.20 -1.84
CA ARG A 90 -4.32 -19.12 -2.86
C ARG A 90 -2.87 -19.50 -2.63
N LEU A 91 -2.04 -18.55 -2.21
CA LEU A 91 -0.64 -18.85 -1.87
C LEU A 91 -0.57 -19.85 -0.71
N LEU A 92 -1.39 -19.70 0.31
CA LEU A 92 -1.43 -20.61 1.45
C LEU A 92 -1.90 -22.02 1.08
N ASP A 93 -2.76 -22.18 0.07
CA ASP A 93 -3.13 -23.48 -0.47
C ASP A 93 -1.92 -24.23 -1.07
N SER A 94 -1.03 -23.52 -1.75
CA SER A 94 0.16 -24.08 -2.40
C SER A 94 1.39 -24.13 -1.48
N ARG A 95 1.46 -23.23 -0.49
CA ARG A 95 2.53 -23.08 0.52
C ARG A 95 1.94 -22.91 1.92
N PRO A 96 1.43 -23.99 2.54
CA PRO A 96 0.71 -23.89 3.83
C PRO A 96 1.54 -23.36 4.99
N ASN A 97 2.87 -23.46 4.90
CA ASN A 97 3.80 -22.99 5.93
C ASN A 97 4.45 -21.63 5.61
N ALA A 98 3.99 -20.94 4.55
CA ALA A 98 4.50 -19.60 4.23
C ALA A 98 4.09 -18.60 5.32
N GLN A 99 5.00 -17.71 5.67
CA GLN A 99 4.72 -16.59 6.57
C GLN A 99 4.51 -15.33 5.74
N ILE A 100 3.37 -14.67 5.95
CA ILE A 100 3.00 -13.50 5.18
C ILE A 100 2.76 -12.34 6.14
N SER A 101 3.53 -11.27 5.96
CA SER A 101 3.32 -10.01 6.66
C SER A 101 2.69 -9.01 5.70
N VAL A 102 1.61 -8.35 6.11
CA VAL A 102 0.92 -7.33 5.31
C VAL A 102 1.04 -5.98 6.00
N ILE A 103 1.52 -4.98 5.27
CA ILE A 103 1.58 -3.59 5.71
C ILE A 103 0.69 -2.77 4.81
N GLU A 104 -0.25 -2.06 5.40
CA GLU A 104 -1.10 -1.10 4.70
C GLU A 104 -0.44 0.28 4.72
N GLY A 105 -0.53 0.99 3.60
CA GLY A 105 0.05 2.33 3.51
C GLY A 105 -0.25 3.01 2.18
N ASP A 106 0.19 4.25 2.06
CA ASP A 106 0.18 4.96 0.78
C ASP A 106 1.40 4.61 -0.08
N PHE A 107 1.40 5.13 -1.31
CA PHE A 107 2.47 4.84 -2.27
C PHE A 107 3.85 5.29 -1.77
N ASP A 108 3.96 6.45 -1.13
CA ASP A 108 5.26 7.01 -0.71
C ASP A 108 5.84 6.23 0.47
N GLU A 109 5.01 5.92 1.46
CA GLU A 109 5.40 5.10 2.61
C GLU A 109 5.84 3.71 2.16
N LEU A 110 5.01 3.04 1.34
CA LEU A 110 5.31 1.69 0.88
C LEU A 110 6.53 1.65 -0.05
N SER A 111 6.70 2.67 -0.93
CA SER A 111 7.89 2.75 -1.78
C SER A 111 9.19 2.90 -0.98
N ALA A 112 9.18 3.72 0.07
CA ALA A 112 10.33 3.86 0.97
C ALA A 112 10.69 2.52 1.64
N LYS A 113 9.68 1.79 2.14
CA LYS A 113 9.87 0.45 2.75
C LYS A 113 10.36 -0.58 1.73
N LEU A 114 9.86 -0.52 0.49
CA LEU A 114 10.27 -1.42 -0.58
C LEU A 114 11.72 -1.20 -0.98
N LEU A 115 12.16 0.05 -1.11
CA LEU A 115 13.55 0.41 -1.46
C LEU A 115 14.55 -0.13 -0.45
N VAL A 116 14.24 -0.09 0.84
CA VAL A 116 15.12 -0.59 1.89
C VAL A 116 14.92 -2.07 2.21
N GLY A 117 13.99 -2.76 1.57
CA GLY A 117 13.77 -4.20 1.75
C GLY A 117 12.93 -4.59 2.97
N GLU A 118 12.23 -3.65 3.59
CA GLU A 118 11.26 -3.94 4.66
C GLU A 118 10.01 -4.64 4.11
N ILE A 119 9.62 -4.31 2.87
CA ILE A 119 8.64 -5.09 2.10
C ILE A 119 9.28 -5.63 0.82
N ASP A 120 8.73 -6.69 0.29
CA ASP A 120 9.25 -7.41 -0.88
C ASP A 120 8.47 -7.06 -2.15
N ILE A 121 7.18 -6.85 -2.00
CA ILE A 121 6.20 -6.58 -3.06
C ILE A 121 5.29 -5.45 -2.58
N MET A 122 4.98 -4.53 -3.47
CA MET A 122 3.95 -3.51 -3.23
C MET A 122 2.84 -3.66 -4.28
N LEU A 123 1.60 -3.67 -3.81
CA LEU A 123 0.39 -3.72 -4.63
C LEU A 123 -0.49 -2.51 -4.28
N GLY A 124 -0.81 -1.68 -5.25
CA GLY A 124 -1.68 -0.54 -4.99
C GLY A 124 -1.81 0.42 -6.18
N PRO A 125 -2.67 1.43 -6.05
CA PRO A 125 -2.83 2.45 -7.08
C PRO A 125 -1.59 3.36 -7.13
N SER A 126 -1.14 3.67 -8.35
CA SER A 126 -0.05 4.60 -8.60
C SER A 126 -0.33 5.52 -9.78
N GLN A 127 0.56 6.43 -10.08
CA GLN A 127 0.47 7.29 -11.26
C GLN A 127 1.20 6.63 -12.44
N LEU A 128 0.58 6.60 -13.62
CA LEU A 128 1.11 5.95 -14.83
C LEU A 128 2.52 6.40 -15.26
N ASN A 129 2.96 7.58 -14.85
CA ASN A 129 4.24 8.16 -15.27
C ASN A 129 5.25 8.29 -14.12
N ASN A 130 5.07 7.60 -13.02
CA ASN A 130 5.92 7.76 -11.85
C ASN A 130 6.96 6.65 -11.79
N THR A 131 8.08 6.85 -12.45
CA THR A 131 9.27 6.00 -12.30
C THR A 131 10.00 6.44 -11.03
N THR A 132 9.90 5.67 -9.98
CA THR A 132 10.76 5.84 -8.81
C THR A 132 12.06 5.09 -9.07
N PRO A 133 13.22 5.76 -9.08
CA PRO A 133 14.49 5.07 -9.28
C PRO A 133 14.66 3.90 -8.29
N GLY A 134 15.17 2.78 -8.78
CA GLY A 134 15.36 1.55 -7.99
C GLY A 134 14.12 0.68 -7.83
N LEU A 135 12.99 1.05 -8.46
CA LEU A 135 11.76 0.27 -8.45
C LEU A 135 11.33 -0.12 -9.88
N ASN A 136 10.90 -1.37 -10.04
CA ASN A 136 10.20 -1.86 -11.21
C ASN A 136 8.70 -1.90 -10.93
N THR A 137 7.92 -1.37 -11.86
CA THR A 137 6.46 -1.27 -11.71
C THR A 137 5.76 -1.85 -12.93
N ASP A 138 4.88 -2.82 -12.69
CA ASP A 138 4.03 -3.44 -13.69
C ASP A 138 2.59 -2.96 -13.53
N LEU A 139 1.97 -2.45 -14.59
CA LEU A 139 0.54 -2.19 -14.61
C LEU A 139 -0.21 -3.52 -14.67
N LEU A 140 -1.09 -3.76 -13.71
CA LEU A 140 -1.89 -5.00 -13.65
C LEU A 140 -3.29 -4.83 -14.22
N THR A 141 -3.99 -3.80 -13.76
CA THR A 141 -5.38 -3.52 -14.09
C THR A 141 -5.72 -2.07 -13.73
N GLU A 142 -6.98 -1.72 -13.80
CA GLU A 142 -7.53 -0.47 -13.28
C GLU A 142 -8.31 -0.72 -11.99
N SER A 143 -8.16 0.16 -11.02
CA SER A 143 -8.99 0.27 -9.84
C SER A 143 -10.12 1.26 -10.14
N ARG A 144 -11.37 0.89 -9.84
CA ARG A 144 -12.56 1.70 -10.08
C ARG A 144 -13.31 1.94 -8.76
N PRO A 145 -12.74 2.75 -7.86
CA PRO A 145 -13.42 3.07 -6.63
C PRO A 145 -14.76 3.77 -6.92
N VAL A 146 -15.73 3.53 -6.06
CA VAL A 146 -17.07 4.09 -6.17
C VAL A 146 -17.29 5.18 -5.14
N LEU A 147 -18.09 6.17 -5.48
CA LEU A 147 -18.56 7.17 -4.54
C LEU A 147 -19.76 6.62 -3.78
N VAL A 148 -19.70 6.68 -2.47
CA VAL A 148 -20.69 6.06 -1.59
C VAL A 148 -21.20 7.02 -0.53
N VAL A 149 -22.45 6.80 -0.15
CA VAL A 149 -23.16 7.56 0.87
C VAL A 149 -24.04 6.61 1.70
N ARG A 150 -24.49 7.05 2.88
CA ARG A 150 -25.54 6.32 3.62
C ARG A 150 -26.84 6.23 2.82
N ALA A 151 -27.69 5.25 3.12
CA ALA A 151 -28.92 4.99 2.38
C ALA A 151 -29.88 6.19 2.34
N ASP A 152 -29.95 6.96 3.44
CA ASP A 152 -30.82 8.12 3.60
C ASP A 152 -30.15 9.47 3.23
N HIS A 153 -28.97 9.44 2.61
CA HIS A 153 -28.32 10.65 2.14
C HIS A 153 -29.17 11.36 1.06
N PRO A 154 -29.21 12.71 1.01
CA PRO A 154 -29.98 13.44 0.01
C PRO A 154 -29.69 13.06 -1.44
N PHE A 155 -28.46 12.61 -1.74
CA PHE A 155 -28.08 12.17 -3.09
C PHE A 155 -28.43 10.71 -3.39
N ALA A 156 -28.79 9.92 -2.39
CA ALA A 156 -29.06 8.50 -2.54
C ALA A 156 -30.30 8.17 -3.42
N SER A 157 -31.20 9.14 -3.59
CA SER A 157 -32.39 9.02 -4.43
C SER A 157 -32.23 9.57 -5.85
N LEU A 158 -31.07 10.14 -6.17
CA LEU A 158 -30.81 10.74 -7.49
C LEU A 158 -30.45 9.65 -8.50
N ASN A 159 -31.00 9.78 -9.71
CA ASN A 159 -30.64 8.89 -10.84
C ASN A 159 -29.24 9.21 -11.40
N GLN A 160 -28.74 10.42 -11.18
CA GLN A 160 -27.44 10.88 -11.60
C GLN A 160 -26.96 12.04 -10.73
N VAL A 161 -25.68 12.04 -10.37
CA VAL A 161 -25.05 13.08 -9.55
C VAL A 161 -23.96 13.77 -10.37
N SER A 162 -24.13 15.07 -10.60
CA SER A 162 -23.14 15.87 -11.33
C SER A 162 -21.92 16.21 -10.47
N LEU A 163 -20.76 16.39 -11.12
CA LEU A 163 -19.55 16.84 -10.43
C LEU A 163 -19.75 18.15 -9.65
N LYS A 164 -20.61 19.04 -10.14
CA LYS A 164 -20.94 20.28 -9.42
C LYS A 164 -21.59 19.99 -8.07
N LYS A 165 -22.58 19.11 -8.01
CA LYS A 165 -23.19 18.70 -6.73
C LYS A 165 -22.19 18.02 -5.80
N LEU A 166 -21.31 17.20 -6.35
CA LEU A 166 -20.24 16.53 -5.60
C LEU A 166 -19.24 17.55 -5.02
N SER A 167 -18.91 18.62 -5.76
CA SER A 167 -17.99 19.67 -5.27
C SER A 167 -18.55 20.53 -4.14
N GLU A 168 -19.87 20.62 -4.04
CA GLU A 168 -20.60 21.40 -3.03
C GLU A 168 -20.95 20.56 -1.77
N ALA A 169 -20.77 19.26 -1.82
CA ALA A 169 -21.07 18.34 -0.71
C ALA A 169 -19.88 18.19 0.25
N ASP A 170 -20.16 17.65 1.45
CA ASP A 170 -19.14 17.30 2.42
C ASP A 170 -18.61 15.88 2.18
N TRP A 171 -17.28 15.72 2.32
CA TRP A 171 -16.59 14.47 2.05
C TRP A 171 -15.78 13.99 3.24
N ILE A 172 -15.56 12.68 3.27
CA ILE A 172 -14.35 12.10 3.87
C ILE A 172 -13.29 12.09 2.79
N LEU A 173 -12.24 12.88 2.99
CA LEU A 173 -11.20 13.12 1.99
C LEU A 173 -9.91 12.37 2.36
N PRO A 174 -9.10 11.94 1.38
CA PRO A 174 -7.74 11.53 1.66
C PRO A 174 -6.96 12.64 2.37
N PRO A 175 -5.99 12.32 3.25
CA PRO A 175 -5.09 13.31 3.85
C PRO A 175 -4.46 14.24 2.81
N THR A 176 -4.19 15.48 3.19
CA THR A 176 -3.66 16.50 2.25
C THR A 176 -2.27 16.17 1.71
N ASP A 177 -1.48 15.42 2.44
CA ASP A 177 -0.16 14.90 2.07
C ASP A 177 -0.22 13.60 1.26
N ALA A 178 -1.35 12.89 1.23
CA ALA A 178 -1.52 11.69 0.44
C ALA A 178 -1.63 12.02 -1.06
N ARG A 179 -0.92 11.26 -1.91
CA ARG A 179 -0.94 11.42 -3.39
C ARG A 179 -2.34 11.31 -4.00
N ALA A 180 -3.25 10.63 -3.35
CA ALA A 180 -4.65 10.52 -3.78
C ALA A 180 -5.38 11.86 -3.75
N ARG A 181 -5.01 12.78 -2.85
CA ARG A 181 -5.70 14.06 -2.67
C ARG A 181 -5.55 15.01 -3.87
N PRO A 182 -4.34 15.31 -4.38
CA PRO A 182 -4.18 16.11 -5.60
C PRO A 182 -4.90 15.50 -6.81
N ARG A 183 -4.91 14.17 -6.91
CA ARG A 183 -5.59 13.47 -7.99
C ARG A 183 -7.11 13.68 -7.93
N LEU A 184 -7.71 13.46 -6.76
CA LEU A 184 -9.12 13.75 -6.54
C LEU A 184 -9.44 15.23 -6.87
N ASN A 185 -8.64 16.16 -6.37
CA ASN A 185 -8.84 17.59 -6.64
C ASN A 185 -8.77 17.91 -8.14
N ASN A 186 -7.84 17.31 -8.88
CA ASN A 186 -7.66 17.53 -10.30
C ASN A 186 -8.87 17.10 -11.14
N ILE A 187 -9.67 16.12 -10.70
CA ILE A 187 -10.92 15.76 -11.37
C ILE A 187 -11.84 16.99 -11.44
N PHE A 188 -12.05 17.67 -10.33
CA PHE A 188 -12.90 18.86 -10.27
C PHE A 188 -12.28 20.06 -11.01
N ILE A 189 -10.99 20.30 -10.83
CA ILE A 189 -10.26 21.41 -11.47
C ILE A 189 -10.35 21.33 -13.00
N ARG A 190 -10.19 20.14 -13.59
CA ARG A 190 -10.30 19.92 -15.04
C ARG A 190 -11.67 20.28 -15.59
N HIS A 191 -12.71 20.17 -14.78
CA HIS A 191 -14.07 20.56 -15.13
C HIS A 191 -14.42 22.00 -14.70
N GLY A 192 -13.43 22.81 -14.31
CA GLY A 192 -13.64 24.22 -13.89
C GLY A 192 -14.34 24.37 -12.56
N LEU A 193 -14.34 23.34 -11.72
CA LEU A 193 -15.00 23.32 -10.41
C LEU A 193 -13.98 23.46 -9.27
N VAL A 194 -14.45 23.98 -8.14
CA VAL A 194 -13.68 23.99 -6.91
C VAL A 194 -13.67 22.57 -6.34
N PRO A 195 -12.51 22.03 -5.94
CA PRO A 195 -12.45 20.73 -5.29
C PRO A 195 -13.32 20.66 -4.04
N PRO A 196 -13.88 19.49 -3.73
CA PRO A 196 -14.73 19.30 -2.57
C PRO A 196 -13.98 19.56 -1.27
N LYS A 197 -14.71 19.96 -0.26
CA LYS A 197 -14.25 20.11 1.12
C LYS A 197 -14.86 19.02 1.98
N GLY A 198 -14.33 18.83 3.17
CA GLY A 198 -14.91 17.89 4.12
C GLY A 198 -14.32 18.10 5.50
N PRO A 199 -15.11 17.80 6.54
CA PRO A 199 -14.69 17.97 7.94
C PRO A 199 -13.69 16.89 8.39
N ILE A 200 -13.46 15.84 7.56
CA ILE A 200 -12.69 14.67 7.94
C ILE A 200 -11.68 14.35 6.85
N GLU A 201 -10.44 14.18 7.26
CA GLU A 201 -9.37 13.64 6.43
C GLU A 201 -8.93 12.29 7.01
N MET A 202 -9.03 11.23 6.21
CA MET A 202 -8.60 9.88 6.58
C MET A 202 -8.43 8.98 5.36
N ALA A 203 -7.64 7.93 5.52
CA ALA A 203 -7.54 6.86 4.52
C ALA A 203 -8.88 6.09 4.41
N PRO A 204 -9.21 5.54 3.22
CA PRO A 204 -10.35 4.67 3.05
C PRO A 204 -10.17 3.38 3.87
N GLY A 205 -11.19 3.01 4.64
CA GLY A 205 -11.14 1.83 5.50
C GLY A 205 -12.37 1.71 6.39
N THR A 206 -12.34 0.78 7.34
CA THR A 206 -13.47 0.45 8.23
C THR A 206 -13.98 1.67 9.01
N ALA A 207 -13.08 2.54 9.48
CA ALA A 207 -13.48 3.76 10.19
C ALA A 207 -14.23 4.74 9.29
N ALA A 208 -13.83 4.86 8.02
CA ALA A 208 -14.54 5.70 7.05
C ALA A 208 -15.96 5.16 6.81
N VAL A 209 -16.13 3.84 6.62
CA VAL A 209 -17.44 3.19 6.48
C VAL A 209 -18.34 3.47 7.68
N ALA A 210 -17.80 3.32 8.90
CA ALA A 210 -18.56 3.57 10.13
C ALA A 210 -19.04 5.03 10.25
N LEU A 211 -18.24 6.00 9.79
CA LEU A 211 -18.64 7.42 9.77
C LEU A 211 -19.65 7.73 8.67
N LEU A 212 -19.47 7.18 7.47
CA LEU A 212 -20.39 7.34 6.35
C LEU A 212 -21.80 6.85 6.69
N ARG A 213 -21.92 5.76 7.45
CA ARG A 213 -23.22 5.24 7.91
C ARG A 213 -23.98 6.20 8.84
N ARG A 214 -23.30 7.17 9.44
CA ARG A 214 -23.85 8.06 10.47
C ARG A 214 -24.02 9.51 10.04
N ARG A 215 -23.40 9.92 8.94
CA ARG A 215 -23.35 11.33 8.53
C ARG A 215 -23.61 11.49 7.04
N ASP A 216 -24.06 12.67 6.65
CA ASP A 216 -24.23 13.06 5.26
C ASP A 216 -22.87 13.44 4.64
N LEU A 217 -22.05 12.44 4.43
CA LEU A 217 -20.72 12.57 3.84
C LEU A 217 -20.61 11.66 2.61
N ILE A 218 -19.80 12.09 1.65
CA ILE A 218 -19.43 11.27 0.50
C ILE A 218 -18.08 10.60 0.81
N GLY A 219 -17.97 9.32 0.55
CA GLY A 219 -16.71 8.57 0.60
C GLY A 219 -16.35 7.98 -0.75
N MET A 220 -15.06 7.74 -0.97
CA MET A 220 -14.54 6.99 -2.11
C MET A 220 -13.95 5.68 -1.61
N LEU A 221 -14.53 4.54 -1.99
CA LEU A 221 -14.21 3.20 -1.49
C LEU A 221 -14.24 2.20 -2.65
N SER A 222 -13.62 1.03 -2.48
CA SER A 222 -13.86 -0.08 -3.43
C SER A 222 -15.23 -0.71 -3.20
N ARG A 223 -15.82 -1.28 -4.27
CA ARG A 223 -17.10 -2.02 -4.15
C ARG A 223 -17.02 -3.12 -3.12
N GLN A 224 -15.87 -3.78 -3.04
CA GLN A 224 -15.66 -4.91 -2.13
C GLN A 224 -15.70 -4.47 -0.66
N GLN A 225 -15.08 -3.32 -0.35
CA GLN A 225 -15.06 -2.79 1.02
C GLN A 225 -16.44 -2.48 1.58
N ILE A 226 -17.42 -2.25 0.71
CA ILE A 226 -18.81 -1.89 1.07
C ILE A 226 -19.84 -2.93 0.65
N SER A 227 -19.40 -4.11 0.20
CA SER A 227 -20.30 -5.15 -0.31
C SER A 227 -21.38 -5.56 0.70
N HIS A 228 -21.00 -5.65 1.97
CA HIS A 228 -21.92 -5.97 3.06
C HIS A 228 -22.96 -4.86 3.28
N GLU A 229 -22.52 -3.60 3.36
CA GLU A 229 -23.37 -2.43 3.56
C GLU A 229 -24.35 -2.21 2.38
N ILE A 230 -23.92 -2.53 1.17
CA ILE A 230 -24.80 -2.49 0.00
C ILE A 230 -25.84 -3.62 0.06
N ALA A 231 -25.42 -4.83 0.44
CA ALA A 231 -26.35 -5.97 0.58
C ALA A 231 -27.38 -5.75 1.70
N GLU A 232 -26.97 -5.14 2.82
CA GLU A 232 -27.88 -4.75 3.91
C GLU A 232 -28.76 -3.53 3.56
N GLY A 233 -28.44 -2.80 2.49
CA GLY A 233 -29.13 -1.56 2.12
C GLY A 233 -28.82 -0.37 3.04
N SER A 234 -27.76 -0.43 3.84
CA SER A 234 -27.36 0.66 4.75
C SER A 234 -26.56 1.76 4.04
N MET A 235 -25.97 1.46 2.87
CA MET A 235 -25.25 2.39 2.01
C MET A 235 -25.69 2.27 0.55
N LYS A 236 -25.42 3.31 -0.23
CA LYS A 236 -25.68 3.35 -1.68
C LYS A 236 -24.47 3.89 -2.44
N ILE A 237 -24.25 3.33 -3.62
CA ILE A 237 -23.30 3.84 -4.59
C ILE A 237 -23.98 4.97 -5.36
N LEU A 238 -23.29 6.11 -5.48
CA LEU A 238 -23.79 7.25 -6.25
C LEU A 238 -23.56 7.00 -7.74
N PRO A 239 -24.59 7.17 -8.59
CA PRO A 239 -24.46 7.15 -10.04
C PRO A 239 -23.86 8.49 -10.50
N VAL A 240 -22.55 8.51 -10.80
CA VAL A 240 -21.82 9.73 -11.23
C VAL A 240 -21.84 9.85 -12.74
N GLU A 241 -21.86 11.09 -13.24
CA GLU A 241 -21.86 11.41 -14.68
C GLU A 241 -20.55 11.00 -15.40
N HIS A 242 -19.42 10.96 -14.68
CA HIS A 242 -18.10 10.81 -15.26
C HIS A 242 -17.32 9.66 -14.63
N ASP A 243 -16.61 8.92 -15.46
CA ASP A 243 -15.74 7.78 -15.06
C ASP A 243 -14.29 8.26 -14.80
N ASP A 244 -14.16 9.44 -14.16
CA ASP A 244 -12.86 10.09 -13.90
C ASP A 244 -12.11 9.49 -12.69
N PHE A 245 -12.78 8.61 -11.93
CA PHE A 245 -12.25 8.06 -10.67
C PHE A 245 -11.46 6.76 -10.87
N VAL A 246 -10.99 6.51 -12.09
CA VAL A 246 -10.20 5.32 -12.41
C VAL A 246 -8.74 5.51 -11.98
N LEU A 247 -8.20 4.51 -11.32
CA LEU A 247 -6.81 4.49 -10.83
C LEU A 247 -6.05 3.29 -11.42
N PRO A 248 -4.83 3.47 -11.99
CA PRO A 248 -4.03 2.32 -12.39
C PRO A 248 -3.60 1.52 -11.16
N MET A 249 -3.91 0.23 -11.14
CA MET A 249 -3.45 -0.72 -10.13
C MET A 249 -2.14 -1.34 -10.59
N GLN A 250 -1.12 -1.24 -9.76
CA GLN A 250 0.24 -1.63 -10.10
C GLN A 250 0.82 -2.58 -9.06
N LEU A 251 1.69 -3.45 -9.56
CA LEU A 251 2.59 -4.26 -8.75
C LEU A 251 3.99 -3.66 -8.88
N THR A 252 4.63 -3.41 -7.75
CA THR A 252 5.96 -2.83 -7.72
C THR A 252 6.91 -3.69 -6.89
N THR A 253 8.11 -3.89 -7.40
CA THR A 253 9.21 -4.61 -6.74
C THR A 253 10.48 -3.78 -6.83
N ARG A 254 11.52 -4.16 -6.09
CA ARG A 254 12.85 -3.56 -6.31
C ARG A 254 13.39 -3.88 -7.70
N GLU A 255 14.07 -2.95 -8.32
CA GLU A 255 14.71 -3.11 -9.63
C GLU A 255 15.88 -4.12 -9.55
N PHE A 256 16.60 -4.11 -8.45
CA PHE A 256 17.77 -4.94 -8.25
C PHE A 256 17.51 -6.00 -7.18
N GLY A 257 18.07 -7.18 -7.41
CA GLY A 257 17.93 -8.35 -6.54
C GLY A 257 17.01 -9.42 -7.15
N ARG A 258 17.11 -10.62 -6.58
CA ARG A 258 16.19 -11.73 -6.93
C ARG A 258 15.06 -11.74 -5.92
N LEU A 259 13.89 -12.13 -6.36
CA LEU A 259 12.77 -12.42 -5.48
C LEU A 259 12.85 -13.86 -4.98
N SER A 260 12.47 -14.10 -3.74
CA SER A 260 12.38 -15.46 -3.20
C SER A 260 11.32 -16.30 -3.93
N PRO A 261 11.36 -17.62 -3.85
CA PRO A 261 10.34 -18.48 -4.42
C PRO A 261 8.93 -18.12 -3.99
N ALA A 262 8.71 -17.89 -2.69
CA ALA A 262 7.42 -17.50 -2.16
C ALA A 262 6.94 -16.14 -2.71
N CYS A 263 7.86 -15.17 -2.87
CA CYS A 263 7.53 -13.88 -3.49
C CYS A 263 7.15 -14.03 -4.97
N ARG A 264 7.83 -14.89 -5.74
CA ARG A 264 7.48 -15.18 -7.13
C ARG A 264 6.10 -15.81 -7.26
N ASP A 265 5.76 -16.76 -6.39
CA ASP A 265 4.44 -17.39 -6.37
C ASP A 265 3.36 -16.40 -5.98
N MET A 266 3.60 -15.55 -4.96
CA MET A 266 2.69 -14.46 -4.60
C MET A 266 2.41 -13.52 -5.78
N ILE A 267 3.43 -13.13 -6.53
CA ILE A 267 3.25 -12.29 -7.74
C ILE A 267 2.41 -13.01 -8.80
N SER A 268 2.62 -14.32 -8.97
CA SER A 268 1.81 -15.12 -9.90
C SER A 268 0.34 -15.13 -9.50
N GLU A 269 0.04 -15.34 -8.22
CA GLU A 269 -1.33 -15.31 -7.71
C GLU A 269 -1.96 -13.91 -7.82
N ILE A 270 -1.23 -12.85 -7.48
CA ILE A 270 -1.71 -11.47 -7.67
C ILE A 270 -2.09 -11.23 -9.13
N ARG A 271 -1.26 -11.65 -10.09
CA ARG A 271 -1.53 -11.50 -11.51
C ARG A 271 -2.74 -12.32 -11.98
N ALA A 272 -2.91 -13.53 -11.43
CA ALA A 272 -4.06 -14.37 -11.73
C ALA A 272 -5.36 -13.74 -11.23
N VAL A 273 -5.39 -13.30 -9.99
CA VAL A 273 -6.54 -12.62 -9.39
C VAL A 273 -6.89 -11.34 -10.15
N CYS A 274 -5.90 -10.54 -10.55
CA CYS A 274 -6.15 -9.32 -11.33
C CYS A 274 -6.87 -9.61 -12.65
N LYS A 275 -6.51 -10.69 -13.36
CA LYS A 275 -7.17 -11.08 -14.62
C LYS A 275 -8.63 -11.50 -14.40
N GLU A 276 -8.92 -12.18 -13.30
CA GLU A 276 -10.27 -12.61 -12.94
C GLU A 276 -11.14 -11.40 -12.55
N VAL A 277 -10.62 -10.53 -11.70
CA VAL A 277 -11.32 -9.31 -11.27
C VAL A 277 -11.57 -8.36 -12.44
N ALA A 278 -10.60 -8.19 -13.35
CA ALA A 278 -10.77 -7.36 -14.54
C ALA A 278 -11.86 -7.87 -15.50
N GLY A 279 -12.16 -9.17 -15.49
CA GLY A 279 -13.26 -9.77 -16.26
C GLY A 279 -14.64 -9.63 -15.62
N THR A 280 -14.71 -9.10 -14.38
CA THR A 280 -15.96 -8.99 -13.59
C THR A 280 -16.38 -7.52 -13.40
N ILE A 281 -15.58 -6.57 -13.84
CA ILE A 281 -15.84 -5.12 -13.85
C ILE A 281 -16.28 -4.70 -15.27
#